data_27916bf3e43bc20398bd0db232676ffd
#
_entry.id   27916bf3e43bc20398bd0db232676ffd
#
_cell.length_a   1.000
_cell.length_b   1.000
_cell.length_c   1.000
_cell.angle_alpha   90.00
_cell.angle_beta   90.00
_cell.angle_gamma   90.00
#
_symmetry.space_group_name_H-M   'P 1'
#
loop_
_entity.id
_entity.type
_entity.pdbx_description
1 polymer ?
#
loop_
_entity_poly.entity_id
_entity_poly.type
_entity_poly.pdbx_seq_one_letter_code
_entity_poly.pdbx_strand_id
1 'polypeptide(L)'
;MVLNPWLSCIPRGIQPPCPACAEGRYPWCRNFNGGVVPPSLHIGNCATAPGVHGEQFSAHEHQLFPVPDDVSDDAAVLADPASVSLRTILLHPPIPDSPVLIYGCGTLALAALGLLRFLYPDQEVWLVSRPGARAELAEEMGAHAVLSCKPDDLVRDVARRMGDEPLIPWSKRPWLQDGPAVVYDTVGSPETIETSFRLLDTGGTLVISGVESPKRFEWTPLYFKELHVIGSNAFGIEDVGGLRQHAFDHYFDFVARGLDLTPMITHRFPLDEWKRAVMTIARRRRTGAVKVLLEP
;
A
#
# COMPACT_ATOMS: atom_id res chain seq x y z
N MET A 1 -13.94 -7.18 15.89
CA MET A 1 -13.13 -5.94 16.09
C MET A 1 -11.90 -5.98 15.23
N VAL A 2 -11.50 -4.87 14.59
CA VAL A 2 -10.20 -4.70 13.95
C VAL A 2 -9.34 -3.73 14.74
N LEU A 3 -8.02 -3.88 14.66
CA LEU A 3 -7.04 -3.12 15.44
C LEU A 3 -6.34 -2.08 14.56
N ASN A 4 -6.40 -0.81 14.95
CA ASN A 4 -5.48 0.22 14.49
C ASN A 4 -4.16 0.08 15.27
N PRO A 5 -3.04 -0.32 14.63
CA PRO A 5 -1.80 -0.62 15.36
C PRO A 5 -1.07 0.60 15.91
N TRP A 6 -1.46 1.82 15.56
CA TRP A 6 -0.76 3.05 15.92
C TRP A 6 -0.79 3.32 17.43
N LEU A 7 0.39 3.46 18.00
CA LEU A 7 0.58 3.95 19.38
C LEU A 7 0.70 5.49 19.37
N SER A 8 -0.36 6.16 18.94
CA SER A 8 -0.47 7.62 18.91
C SER A 8 -0.73 8.21 20.30
N CYS A 9 -1.03 9.51 20.43
CA CYS A 9 -1.16 10.18 21.74
C CYS A 9 -2.10 9.48 22.72
N ILE A 10 -3.33 9.15 22.30
CA ILE A 10 -4.35 8.62 23.23
C ILE A 10 -3.96 7.23 23.76
N PRO A 11 -3.58 6.25 22.94
CA PRO A 11 -3.07 4.96 23.42
C PRO A 11 -1.83 5.07 24.31
N ARG A 12 -1.11 6.18 24.24
CA ARG A 12 0.04 6.49 25.12
C ARG A 12 -0.33 7.22 26.41
N GLY A 13 -1.63 7.46 26.66
CA GLY A 13 -2.08 8.22 27.82
C GLY A 13 -1.74 9.70 27.76
N ILE A 14 -1.48 10.27 26.58
CA ILE A 14 -1.12 11.68 26.40
C ILE A 14 -2.36 12.48 26.05
N GLN A 15 -2.74 13.39 26.94
CA GLN A 15 -3.84 14.35 26.76
C GLN A 15 -3.40 15.75 27.22
N PRO A 16 -3.78 16.81 26.46
CA PRO A 16 -4.47 16.75 25.17
C PRO A 16 -3.57 16.10 24.09
N PRO A 17 -4.18 15.52 23.03
CA PRO A 17 -3.40 14.98 21.93
C PRO A 17 -2.66 16.07 21.17
N CYS A 18 -1.56 15.73 20.51
CA CYS A 18 -0.86 16.67 19.64
C CYS A 18 -1.74 17.09 18.44
N PRO A 19 -1.45 18.24 17.78
CA PRO A 19 -2.28 18.72 16.67
C PRO A 19 -2.54 17.69 15.58
N ALA A 20 -1.53 16.89 15.20
CA ALA A 20 -1.71 15.85 14.20
C ALA A 20 -2.71 14.77 14.65
N CYS A 21 -2.61 14.31 15.91
CA CYS A 21 -3.55 13.33 16.45
C CYS A 21 -4.97 13.90 16.64
N ALA A 22 -5.08 15.17 17.01
CA ALA A 22 -6.37 15.86 17.11
C ALA A 22 -7.10 15.94 15.75
N GLU A 23 -6.34 15.99 14.66
CA GLU A 23 -6.85 15.97 13.29
C GLU A 23 -7.00 14.57 12.71
N GLY A 24 -6.67 13.51 13.47
CA GLY A 24 -6.73 12.13 13.00
C GLY A 24 -5.55 11.71 12.11
N ARG A 25 -4.51 12.52 11.98
CA ARG A 25 -3.28 12.19 11.23
C ARG A 25 -2.31 11.42 12.12
N TYR A 26 -2.70 10.21 12.53
CA TYR A 26 -1.95 9.38 13.49
C TYR A 26 -0.50 9.08 13.09
N PRO A 27 -0.18 8.83 11.80
CA PRO A 27 1.21 8.64 11.35
C PRO A 27 2.13 9.85 11.61
N TRP A 28 1.55 11.04 11.83
CA TRP A 28 2.28 12.27 12.10
C TRP A 28 2.33 12.63 13.59
N CYS A 29 2.00 11.68 14.46
CA CYS A 29 2.06 11.90 15.90
C CYS A 29 3.45 12.39 16.32
N ARG A 30 3.48 13.43 17.15
CA ARG A 30 4.73 14.04 17.64
C ARG A 30 5.25 13.38 18.91
N ASN A 31 4.49 12.44 19.47
CA ASN A 31 4.71 11.90 20.80
C ASN A 31 5.03 10.40 20.83
N PHE A 32 5.60 9.84 19.76
CA PHE A 32 5.97 8.42 19.72
C PHE A 32 7.05 8.02 20.74
N ASN A 33 7.73 9.01 21.34
CA ASN A 33 8.76 8.83 22.38
C ASN A 33 8.25 9.10 23.79
N GLY A 34 6.97 9.53 23.96
CA GLY A 34 6.41 9.95 25.25
C GLY A 34 5.29 9.04 25.76
N GLY A 35 4.74 9.38 26.93
CA GLY A 35 3.61 8.70 27.55
C GLY A 35 3.99 7.42 28.31
N VAL A 36 3.01 6.57 28.56
CA VAL A 36 3.13 5.36 29.40
C VAL A 36 3.73 4.15 28.66
N VAL A 37 3.90 4.24 27.34
CA VAL A 37 4.46 3.18 26.50
C VAL A 37 5.87 3.60 26.04
N PRO A 38 6.89 2.72 26.06
CA PRO A 38 8.21 3.02 25.53
C PRO A 38 8.21 3.55 24.10
N PRO A 39 9.30 4.21 23.64
CA PRO A 39 9.39 4.71 22.27
C PRO A 39 9.09 3.64 21.24
N SER A 40 8.02 3.85 20.45
CA SER A 40 7.57 2.92 19.41
C SER A 40 6.47 3.55 18.57
N LEU A 41 6.30 3.06 17.34
CA LEU A 41 5.25 3.54 16.42
C LEU A 41 3.98 2.70 16.56
N HIS A 42 4.12 1.37 16.64
CA HIS A 42 3.03 0.42 16.58
C HIS A 42 3.08 -0.61 17.71
N ILE A 43 1.92 -1.21 18.02
CA ILE A 43 1.86 -2.50 18.71
C ILE A 43 2.72 -3.52 17.95
N GLY A 44 3.45 -4.34 18.68
CA GLY A 44 4.40 -5.33 18.12
C GLY A 44 5.82 -4.80 17.93
N ASN A 45 6.04 -3.48 18.00
CA ASN A 45 7.37 -2.85 17.90
C ASN A 45 7.90 -2.40 19.27
N CYS A 46 7.29 -2.83 20.34
CA CYS A 46 7.61 -2.43 21.71
C CYS A 46 7.39 -3.61 22.67
N ALA A 47 8.30 -3.80 23.61
CA ALA A 47 8.26 -4.93 24.54
C ALA A 47 7.02 -4.93 25.46
N THR A 48 6.47 -3.76 25.79
CA THR A 48 5.29 -3.60 26.65
C THR A 48 3.97 -3.53 25.89
N ALA A 49 4.02 -3.50 24.55
CA ALA A 49 2.86 -3.57 23.66
C ALA A 49 3.15 -4.64 22.59
N PRO A 50 3.08 -5.93 22.97
CA PRO A 50 3.36 -7.05 22.07
C PRO A 50 2.36 -7.08 20.91
N GLY A 51 2.75 -7.72 19.81
CA GLY A 51 1.91 -7.86 18.63
C GLY A 51 0.72 -8.79 18.84
N VAL A 52 -0.12 -8.87 17.83
CA VAL A 52 -1.42 -9.57 17.86
C VAL A 52 -1.35 -11.03 17.40
N HIS A 53 -0.16 -11.59 17.15
CA HIS A 53 0.00 -13.01 16.82
C HIS A 53 -0.10 -13.87 18.09
N GLY A 54 -1.30 -13.99 18.64
CA GLY A 54 -1.61 -14.72 19.85
C GLY A 54 -3.10 -14.79 20.07
N GLU A 55 -3.56 -15.72 20.89
CA GLU A 55 -4.99 -15.89 21.24
C GLU A 55 -5.55 -14.66 21.96
N GLN A 56 -4.70 -13.92 22.67
CA GLN A 56 -5.08 -12.71 23.41
C GLN A 56 -4.00 -11.65 23.32
N PHE A 57 -4.41 -10.40 23.23
CA PHE A 57 -3.53 -9.24 23.30
C PHE A 57 -4.22 -8.07 24.00
N SER A 58 -3.43 -7.12 24.48
CA SER A 58 -3.94 -5.90 25.10
C SER A 58 -3.87 -4.74 24.10
N ALA A 59 -4.94 -3.99 23.97
CA ALA A 59 -5.01 -2.77 23.17
C ALA A 59 -5.80 -1.69 23.92
N HIS A 60 -5.54 -0.44 23.59
CA HIS A 60 -6.36 0.67 24.08
C HIS A 60 -7.70 0.71 23.30
N GLU A 61 -8.79 1.10 23.94
CA GLU A 61 -10.12 1.16 23.31
C GLU A 61 -10.13 2.01 22.01
N HIS A 62 -9.39 3.10 21.96
CA HIS A 62 -9.25 3.94 20.75
C HIS A 62 -8.50 3.27 19.58
N GLN A 63 -7.94 2.10 19.78
CA GLN A 63 -7.32 1.30 18.74
C GLN A 63 -8.27 0.24 18.17
N LEU A 64 -9.41 0.01 18.80
CA LEU A 64 -10.35 -1.05 18.46
C LEU A 64 -11.56 -0.49 17.72
N PHE A 65 -11.78 -1.02 16.52
CA PHE A 65 -12.91 -0.63 15.67
C PHE A 65 -13.87 -1.81 15.55
N PRO A 66 -15.18 -1.61 15.79
CA PRO A 66 -16.16 -2.67 15.58
C PRO A 66 -16.21 -3.07 14.10
N VAL A 67 -16.34 -4.36 13.84
CA VAL A 67 -16.65 -4.87 12.51
C VAL A 67 -18.18 -4.89 12.39
N PRO A 68 -18.76 -4.31 11.33
CA PRO A 68 -20.21 -4.43 11.08
C PRO A 68 -20.65 -5.89 10.95
N ASP A 69 -21.88 -6.20 11.37
CA ASP A 69 -22.40 -7.59 11.42
C ASP A 69 -22.49 -8.26 10.04
N ASP A 70 -22.58 -7.48 8.97
CA ASP A 70 -22.65 -7.93 7.59
C ASP A 70 -21.27 -8.06 6.91
N VAL A 71 -20.19 -7.72 7.61
CA VAL A 71 -18.80 -7.86 7.14
C VAL A 71 -18.20 -9.16 7.66
N SER A 72 -17.78 -10.03 6.75
CA SER A 72 -17.10 -11.29 7.10
C SER A 72 -15.74 -11.07 7.76
N ASP A 73 -15.26 -12.04 8.54
CA ASP A 73 -13.91 -12.00 9.13
C ASP A 73 -12.81 -11.91 8.06
N ASP A 74 -13.02 -12.54 6.90
CA ASP A 74 -12.12 -12.47 5.76
C ASP A 74 -12.01 -11.06 5.17
N ALA A 75 -13.13 -10.36 5.07
CA ALA A 75 -13.10 -8.96 4.68
C ALA A 75 -12.51 -8.10 5.80
N ALA A 76 -12.87 -8.33 7.06
CA ALA A 76 -12.41 -7.55 8.20
C ALA A 76 -10.89 -7.58 8.37
N VAL A 77 -10.23 -8.73 8.16
CA VAL A 77 -8.76 -8.86 8.28
C VAL A 77 -7.99 -8.08 7.20
N LEU A 78 -8.67 -7.63 6.15
CA LEU A 78 -8.10 -6.82 5.08
C LEU A 78 -8.24 -5.32 5.32
N ALA A 79 -8.89 -4.89 6.42
CA ALA A 79 -9.11 -3.47 6.72
C ALA A 79 -7.78 -2.69 6.81
N ASP A 80 -6.75 -3.25 7.45
CA ASP A 80 -5.44 -2.59 7.57
C ASP A 80 -4.78 -2.37 6.20
N PRO A 81 -4.47 -3.40 5.38
CA PRO A 81 -3.83 -3.19 4.10
C PRO A 81 -4.69 -2.39 3.11
N ALA A 82 -6.02 -2.50 3.17
CA ALA A 82 -6.91 -1.68 2.37
C ALA A 82 -6.79 -0.20 2.76
N SER A 83 -6.75 0.11 4.06
CA SER A 83 -6.62 1.48 4.55
C SER A 83 -5.27 2.12 4.21
N VAL A 84 -4.17 1.35 4.28
CA VAL A 84 -2.85 1.79 3.81
C VAL A 84 -2.90 2.15 2.32
N SER A 85 -3.52 1.29 1.51
CA SER A 85 -3.63 1.50 0.07
C SER A 85 -4.60 2.64 -0.29
N LEU A 86 -5.70 2.78 0.46
CA LEU A 86 -6.63 3.91 0.31
C LEU A 86 -5.90 5.25 0.53
N ARG A 87 -5.16 5.37 1.64
CA ARG A 87 -4.38 6.58 1.88
C ARG A 87 -3.35 6.85 0.78
N THR A 88 -2.69 5.81 0.27
CA THR A 88 -1.74 5.95 -0.85
C THR A 88 -2.40 6.61 -2.06
N ILE A 89 -3.61 6.16 -2.41
CA ILE A 89 -4.40 6.71 -3.51
C ILE A 89 -4.85 8.16 -3.20
N LEU A 90 -5.34 8.42 -1.98
CA LEU A 90 -5.86 9.73 -1.58
C LEU A 90 -4.78 10.81 -1.49
N LEU A 91 -3.53 10.46 -1.21
CA LEU A 91 -2.42 11.41 -1.20
C LEU A 91 -2.12 12.01 -2.58
N HIS A 92 -2.36 11.26 -3.62
CA HIS A 92 -2.36 11.73 -5.01
C HIS A 92 -3.29 10.85 -5.85
N PRO A 93 -4.55 11.25 -6.02
CA PRO A 93 -5.52 10.48 -6.81
C PRO A 93 -5.11 10.32 -8.28
N PRO A 94 -5.67 9.33 -8.98
CA PRO A 94 -5.48 9.16 -10.42
C PRO A 94 -5.79 10.45 -11.20
N ILE A 95 -5.03 10.67 -12.26
CA ILE A 95 -5.29 11.76 -13.21
C ILE A 95 -6.16 11.18 -14.34
N PRO A 96 -7.29 11.82 -14.68
CA PRO A 96 -8.13 11.40 -15.82
C PRO A 96 -7.31 11.26 -17.11
N ASP A 97 -7.67 10.30 -17.94
CA ASP A 97 -7.06 10.01 -19.25
C ASP A 97 -5.58 9.59 -19.21
N SER A 98 -4.99 9.42 -18.02
CA SER A 98 -3.65 8.86 -17.86
C SER A 98 -3.72 7.53 -17.12
N PRO A 99 -3.07 6.45 -17.61
CA PRO A 99 -3.05 5.19 -16.89
C PRO A 99 -2.33 5.34 -15.55
N VAL A 100 -2.76 4.54 -14.57
CA VAL A 100 -2.07 4.39 -13.28
C VAL A 100 -1.17 3.18 -13.33
N LEU A 101 0.08 3.33 -12.90
CA LEU A 101 0.98 2.20 -12.72
C LEU A 101 1.14 1.88 -11.23
N ILE A 102 0.88 0.63 -10.85
CA ILE A 102 1.19 0.09 -9.51
C ILE A 102 2.45 -0.74 -9.61
N TYR A 103 3.53 -0.30 -8.96
CA TYR A 103 4.77 -1.07 -8.92
C TYR A 103 4.72 -2.08 -7.78
N GLY A 104 4.65 -3.37 -8.15
CA GLY A 104 4.51 -4.49 -7.23
C GLY A 104 3.23 -5.29 -7.44
N CYS A 105 3.18 -6.49 -6.84
CA CYS A 105 2.03 -7.38 -6.88
C CYS A 105 1.93 -8.16 -5.55
N GLY A 106 2.01 -7.45 -4.45
CA GLY A 106 1.81 -7.95 -3.09
C GLY A 106 0.49 -7.44 -2.51
N THR A 107 0.31 -7.61 -1.21
CA THR A 107 -0.93 -7.25 -0.51
C THR A 107 -1.34 -5.79 -0.73
N LEU A 108 -0.41 -4.82 -0.58
CA LEU A 108 -0.73 -3.41 -0.80
C LEU A 108 -1.04 -3.10 -2.27
N ALA A 109 -0.32 -3.72 -3.20
CA ALA A 109 -0.56 -3.52 -4.64
C ALA A 109 -1.96 -4.00 -5.05
N LEU A 110 -2.34 -5.20 -4.62
CA LEU A 110 -3.65 -5.78 -4.97
C LEU A 110 -4.80 -5.06 -4.23
N ALA A 111 -4.57 -4.61 -3.00
CA ALA A 111 -5.55 -3.76 -2.30
C ALA A 111 -5.73 -2.42 -3.04
N ALA A 112 -4.63 -1.78 -3.50
CA ALA A 112 -4.71 -0.57 -4.30
C ALA A 112 -5.42 -0.81 -5.63
N LEU A 113 -5.15 -1.93 -6.31
CA LEU A 113 -5.86 -2.32 -7.53
C LEU A 113 -7.37 -2.41 -7.29
N GLY A 114 -7.81 -3.19 -6.28
CA GLY A 114 -9.23 -3.35 -5.98
C GLY A 114 -9.91 -2.02 -5.63
N LEU A 115 -9.24 -1.17 -4.83
CA LEU A 115 -9.73 0.17 -4.49
C LEU A 115 -9.81 1.08 -5.72
N LEU A 116 -8.82 1.06 -6.61
CA LEU A 116 -8.86 1.86 -7.85
C LEU A 116 -9.99 1.40 -8.76
N ARG A 117 -10.17 0.10 -8.92
CA ARG A 117 -11.28 -0.46 -9.72
C ARG A 117 -12.66 -0.10 -9.14
N PHE A 118 -12.76 0.00 -7.80
CA PHE A 118 -13.99 0.35 -7.11
C PHE A 118 -14.29 1.87 -7.12
N LEU A 119 -13.28 2.70 -6.82
CA LEU A 119 -13.45 4.15 -6.69
C LEU A 119 -13.37 4.89 -8.03
N TYR A 120 -12.61 4.34 -8.98
CA TYR A 120 -12.32 4.93 -10.29
C TYR A 120 -12.53 3.87 -11.38
N PRO A 121 -13.77 3.42 -11.65
CA PRO A 121 -14.05 2.27 -12.51
C PRO A 121 -13.55 2.44 -13.96
N ASP A 122 -13.49 3.66 -14.47
CA ASP A 122 -13.04 3.98 -15.83
C ASP A 122 -11.51 4.14 -15.93
N GLN A 123 -10.80 4.13 -14.77
CA GLN A 123 -9.37 4.33 -14.73
C GLN A 123 -8.62 3.11 -15.26
N GLU A 124 -7.74 3.31 -16.23
CA GLU A 124 -6.82 2.25 -16.67
C GLU A 124 -5.73 2.02 -15.60
N VAL A 125 -5.58 0.76 -15.17
CA VAL A 125 -4.63 0.37 -14.10
C VAL A 125 -3.73 -0.74 -14.60
N TRP A 126 -2.43 -0.50 -14.57
CA TRP A 126 -1.38 -1.46 -14.91
C TRP A 126 -0.61 -1.87 -13.64
N LEU A 127 -0.24 -3.14 -13.53
CA LEU A 127 0.62 -3.63 -12.45
C LEU A 127 1.96 -4.11 -12.99
N VAL A 128 3.00 -3.97 -12.18
CA VAL A 128 4.32 -4.53 -12.45
C VAL A 128 4.52 -5.78 -11.60
N SER A 129 4.64 -6.92 -12.26
CA SER A 129 4.85 -8.22 -11.59
C SER A 129 5.78 -9.13 -12.38
N ARG A 130 6.31 -10.14 -11.68
CA ARG A 130 6.87 -11.30 -12.34
C ARG A 130 5.74 -12.25 -12.72
N PRO A 131 5.88 -13.02 -13.83
CA PRO A 131 4.91 -14.05 -14.18
C PRO A 131 4.66 -15.04 -13.04
N GLY A 132 3.44 -15.56 -12.94
CA GLY A 132 2.99 -16.57 -11.98
C GLY A 132 1.71 -16.16 -11.24
N ALA A 133 1.27 -16.98 -10.29
CA ALA A 133 -0.03 -16.90 -9.63
C ALA A 133 -0.46 -15.51 -9.13
N ARG A 134 0.50 -14.66 -8.72
CA ARG A 134 0.16 -13.29 -8.30
C ARG A 134 -0.17 -12.36 -9.47
N ALA A 135 0.47 -12.58 -10.62
CA ALA A 135 0.15 -11.85 -11.85
C ALA A 135 -1.24 -12.26 -12.35
N GLU A 136 -1.53 -13.56 -12.35
CA GLU A 136 -2.84 -14.13 -12.70
C GLU A 136 -3.93 -13.55 -11.77
N LEU A 137 -3.70 -13.56 -10.46
CA LEU A 137 -4.62 -12.95 -9.51
C LEU A 137 -4.85 -11.45 -9.76
N ALA A 138 -3.80 -10.69 -10.14
CA ALA A 138 -3.96 -9.28 -10.48
C ALA A 138 -4.86 -9.09 -11.71
N GLU A 139 -4.74 -9.94 -12.72
CA GLU A 139 -5.61 -9.93 -13.90
C GLU A 139 -7.06 -10.29 -13.51
N GLU A 140 -7.26 -11.31 -12.69
CA GLU A 140 -8.59 -11.69 -12.15
C GLU A 140 -9.23 -10.56 -11.34
N MET A 141 -8.44 -9.78 -10.57
CA MET A 141 -8.90 -8.62 -9.82
C MET A 141 -9.09 -7.36 -10.68
N GLY A 142 -8.94 -7.45 -12.00
CA GLY A 142 -9.27 -6.39 -12.94
C GLY A 142 -8.11 -5.45 -13.31
N ALA A 143 -6.87 -5.90 -13.23
CA ALA A 143 -5.75 -5.17 -13.85
C ALA A 143 -5.92 -5.18 -15.37
N HIS A 144 -5.77 -4.01 -16.00
CA HIS A 144 -5.83 -3.90 -17.46
C HIS A 144 -4.60 -4.47 -18.14
N ALA A 145 -3.48 -4.50 -17.43
CA ALA A 145 -2.26 -5.17 -17.87
C ALA A 145 -1.36 -5.52 -16.68
N VAL A 146 -0.65 -6.65 -16.79
CA VAL A 146 0.45 -7.00 -15.91
C VAL A 146 1.76 -6.94 -16.71
N LEU A 147 2.65 -6.02 -16.31
CA LEU A 147 3.85 -5.66 -17.06
C LEU A 147 5.09 -6.35 -16.50
N SER A 148 6.10 -6.49 -17.32
CA SER A 148 7.40 -7.05 -16.92
C SER A 148 8.04 -6.26 -15.79
N CYS A 149 8.68 -6.93 -14.84
CA CYS A 149 9.43 -6.29 -13.76
C CYS A 149 10.91 -6.00 -14.11
N LYS A 150 11.36 -6.30 -15.33
CA LYS A 150 12.71 -5.94 -15.77
C LYS A 150 12.73 -4.47 -16.18
N PRO A 151 13.58 -3.62 -15.55
CA PRO A 151 13.46 -2.17 -15.68
C PRO A 151 13.42 -1.63 -17.12
N ASP A 152 14.37 -2.03 -17.96
CA ASP A 152 14.44 -1.50 -19.34
C ASP A 152 13.35 -2.08 -20.26
N ASP A 153 12.94 -3.33 -20.02
CA ASP A 153 11.83 -3.96 -20.73
C ASP A 153 10.51 -3.28 -20.33
N LEU A 154 10.36 -2.96 -19.03
CA LEU A 154 9.21 -2.25 -18.51
C LEU A 154 9.06 -0.86 -19.14
N VAL A 155 10.15 -0.08 -19.21
CA VAL A 155 10.11 1.26 -19.83
C VAL A 155 9.69 1.16 -21.29
N ARG A 156 10.22 0.20 -22.05
CA ARG A 156 9.84 0.01 -23.47
C ARG A 156 8.41 -0.50 -23.63
N ASP A 157 7.91 -1.31 -22.68
CA ASP A 157 6.54 -1.81 -22.74
C ASP A 157 5.54 -0.69 -22.45
N VAL A 158 5.80 0.13 -21.44
CA VAL A 158 5.01 1.32 -21.14
C VAL A 158 5.03 2.30 -22.31
N ALA A 159 6.21 2.63 -22.89
CA ALA A 159 6.34 3.48 -24.06
C ALA A 159 5.39 3.02 -25.19
N ARG A 160 5.46 1.73 -25.54
CA ARG A 160 4.63 1.16 -26.62
C ARG A 160 3.14 1.30 -26.32
N ARG A 161 2.72 1.16 -25.06
CA ARG A 161 1.32 1.29 -24.64
C ARG A 161 0.85 2.74 -24.67
N MET A 162 1.73 3.67 -24.32
CA MET A 162 1.48 5.11 -24.40
C MET A 162 1.57 5.67 -25.83
N GLY A 163 2.09 4.88 -26.79
CA GLY A 163 2.34 5.35 -28.16
C GLY A 163 3.55 6.29 -28.25
N ASP A 164 4.50 6.18 -27.30
CA ASP A 164 5.70 7.01 -27.19
C ASP A 164 6.97 6.21 -27.54
N GLU A 165 8.06 6.93 -27.78
CA GLU A 165 9.40 6.39 -27.98
C GLU A 165 10.31 6.81 -26.83
N PRO A 166 10.98 5.85 -26.16
CA PRO A 166 11.80 6.19 -25.00
C PRO A 166 13.04 6.99 -25.41
N LEU A 167 13.34 8.03 -24.67
CA LEU A 167 14.61 8.74 -24.78
C LEU A 167 15.77 7.86 -24.27
N ILE A 168 16.88 7.89 -25.00
CA ILE A 168 18.11 7.17 -24.62
C ILE A 168 19.15 8.21 -24.20
N PRO A 169 19.27 8.51 -22.91
CA PRO A 169 20.24 9.48 -22.43
C PRO A 169 21.69 8.91 -22.47
N TRP A 170 22.68 9.74 -22.08
CA TRP A 170 24.08 9.33 -21.99
C TRP A 170 24.31 8.11 -21.04
N SER A 171 23.43 7.90 -20.05
CA SER A 171 23.45 6.73 -19.17
C SER A 171 23.05 5.43 -19.88
N LYS A 172 22.57 5.51 -21.12
CA LYS A 172 21.99 4.40 -21.92
C LYS A 172 20.79 3.71 -21.28
N ARG A 173 20.22 4.26 -20.21
CA ARG A 173 19.01 3.77 -19.57
C ARG A 173 17.80 4.50 -20.16
N PRO A 174 16.87 3.81 -20.84
CA PRO A 174 15.72 4.47 -21.44
C PRO A 174 14.82 5.11 -20.38
N TRP A 175 14.22 6.23 -20.71
CA TRP A 175 13.19 6.91 -19.93
C TRP A 175 12.12 7.51 -20.85
N LEU A 176 10.92 7.80 -20.30
CA LEU A 176 9.81 8.40 -21.02
C LEU A 176 9.71 9.89 -20.71
N GLN A 177 9.20 10.67 -21.68
CA GLN A 177 8.73 12.03 -21.45
C GLN A 177 7.22 12.04 -21.22
N ASP A 178 6.48 11.23 -21.98
CA ASP A 178 5.04 11.08 -21.92
C ASP A 178 4.73 9.69 -21.32
N GLY A 179 4.76 9.58 -20.01
CA GLY A 179 4.51 8.37 -19.26
C GLY A 179 3.22 8.45 -18.41
N PRO A 180 2.96 7.47 -17.55
CA PRO A 180 1.91 7.57 -16.54
C PRO A 180 2.10 8.79 -15.65
N ALA A 181 1.04 9.57 -15.43
CA ALA A 181 1.11 10.74 -14.55
C ALA A 181 1.33 10.36 -13.07
N VAL A 182 0.92 9.14 -12.69
CA VAL A 182 1.03 8.64 -11.32
C VAL A 182 1.55 7.21 -11.29
N VAL A 183 2.55 6.98 -10.43
CA VAL A 183 3.03 5.64 -10.07
C VAL A 183 2.87 5.44 -8.57
N TYR A 184 2.22 4.35 -8.17
CA TYR A 184 2.16 3.88 -6.77
C TYR A 184 3.20 2.78 -6.57
N ASP A 185 4.29 3.09 -5.89
CA ASP A 185 5.33 2.10 -5.56
C ASP A 185 5.05 1.45 -4.20
N THR A 186 4.57 0.20 -4.25
CA THR A 186 4.27 -0.62 -3.07
C THR A 186 5.45 -1.49 -2.63
N VAL A 187 6.61 -1.33 -3.26
CA VAL A 187 7.85 -2.07 -2.99
C VAL A 187 8.87 -1.18 -2.27
N GLY A 188 9.11 0.03 -2.79
CA GLY A 188 10.01 1.03 -2.20
C GLY A 188 11.49 0.61 -2.22
N SER A 189 11.90 -0.17 -3.22
CA SER A 189 13.31 -0.52 -3.42
C SER A 189 14.01 0.54 -4.27
N PRO A 190 15.35 0.66 -4.17
CA PRO A 190 16.10 1.53 -5.06
C PRO A 190 15.82 1.30 -6.55
N GLU A 191 15.67 0.04 -6.95
CA GLU A 191 15.37 -0.34 -8.34
C GLU A 191 13.97 0.13 -8.76
N THR A 192 12.95 -0.03 -7.90
CA THR A 192 11.57 0.37 -8.23
C THR A 192 11.44 1.89 -8.25
N ILE A 193 12.06 2.61 -7.31
CA ILE A 193 12.09 4.07 -7.28
C ILE A 193 12.77 4.63 -8.54
N GLU A 194 13.99 4.16 -8.85
CA GLU A 194 14.73 4.58 -10.05
C GLU A 194 13.94 4.28 -11.33
N THR A 195 13.34 3.10 -11.42
CA THR A 195 12.55 2.73 -12.60
C THR A 195 11.30 3.59 -12.71
N SER A 196 10.60 3.87 -11.59
CA SER A 196 9.44 4.77 -11.57
C SER A 196 9.78 6.17 -12.07
N PHE A 197 10.95 6.73 -11.71
CA PHE A 197 11.40 8.02 -12.23
C PHE A 197 11.57 8.03 -13.76
N ARG A 198 11.98 6.90 -14.32
CA ARG A 198 12.13 6.75 -15.78
C ARG A 198 10.80 6.58 -16.51
N LEU A 199 9.80 6.02 -15.82
CA LEU A 199 8.46 5.74 -16.35
C LEU A 199 7.53 6.94 -16.33
N LEU A 200 7.55 7.72 -15.24
CA LEU A 200 6.63 8.82 -15.03
C LEU A 200 6.67 9.85 -16.14
N ASP A 201 5.53 10.44 -16.40
CA ASP A 201 5.39 11.66 -17.18
C ASP A 201 6.23 12.80 -16.61
N THR A 202 6.56 13.81 -17.43
CA THR A 202 7.17 15.06 -16.95
C THR A 202 6.22 15.78 -16.00
N GLY A 203 6.70 16.13 -14.80
CA GLY A 203 5.85 16.66 -13.72
C GLY A 203 5.02 15.60 -13.00
N GLY A 204 5.16 14.33 -13.35
CA GLY A 204 4.42 13.22 -12.75
C GLY A 204 4.77 12.96 -11.29
N THR A 205 3.94 12.17 -10.62
CA THR A 205 4.04 11.90 -9.18
C THR A 205 4.31 10.43 -8.87
N LEU A 206 5.35 10.19 -8.06
CA LEU A 206 5.61 8.91 -7.43
C LEU A 206 5.09 8.92 -5.99
N VAL A 207 4.16 8.02 -5.65
CA VAL A 207 3.72 7.79 -4.28
C VAL A 207 4.31 6.48 -3.78
N ILE A 208 5.12 6.54 -2.72
CA ILE A 208 5.84 5.39 -2.16
C ILE A 208 5.14 4.93 -0.89
N SER A 209 4.56 3.74 -0.89
CA SER A 209 3.98 3.06 0.28
C SER A 209 4.75 1.80 0.69
N GLY A 210 5.62 1.28 -0.17
CA GLY A 210 6.55 0.22 0.16
C GLY A 210 7.83 0.74 0.82
N VAL A 211 8.48 -0.10 1.64
CA VAL A 211 9.74 0.25 2.31
C VAL A 211 10.73 -0.91 2.21
N GLU A 212 11.90 -0.65 1.65
CA GLU A 212 13.05 -1.53 1.67
C GLU A 212 14.27 -0.81 2.26
N SER A 213 15.30 -1.55 2.64
CA SER A 213 16.56 -0.97 3.13
C SER A 213 17.17 -0.01 2.11
N PRO A 214 17.51 1.23 2.49
CA PRO A 214 18.02 2.23 1.55
C PRO A 214 19.36 1.80 0.95
N LYS A 215 19.50 2.05 -0.36
CA LYS A 215 20.72 1.86 -1.15
C LYS A 215 20.88 3.04 -2.11
N ARG A 216 21.97 3.07 -2.87
CA ARG A 216 22.13 4.05 -3.94
C ARG A 216 21.22 3.74 -5.11
N PHE A 217 20.69 4.76 -5.74
CA PHE A 217 19.90 4.69 -6.97
C PHE A 217 20.13 5.92 -7.83
N GLU A 218 19.84 5.82 -9.10
CA GLU A 218 19.95 6.92 -10.08
C GLU A 218 18.72 7.84 -9.94
N TRP A 219 18.93 9.11 -9.63
CA TRP A 219 17.87 10.09 -9.39
C TRP A 219 17.88 11.29 -10.35
N THR A 220 18.77 11.28 -11.35
CA THR A 220 18.84 12.36 -12.35
C THR A 220 17.50 12.63 -13.05
N PRO A 221 16.66 11.61 -13.38
CA PRO A 221 15.33 11.85 -13.93
C PRO A 221 14.41 12.66 -13.01
N LEU A 222 14.53 12.53 -11.68
CA LEU A 222 13.79 13.36 -10.74
C LEU A 222 14.03 14.85 -10.99
N TYR A 223 15.31 15.23 -11.22
CA TYR A 223 15.71 16.60 -11.52
C TYR A 223 15.22 17.07 -12.90
N PHE A 224 15.51 16.31 -13.96
CA PHE A 224 15.22 16.74 -15.33
C PHE A 224 13.74 16.75 -15.68
N LYS A 225 12.92 15.94 -14.99
CA LYS A 225 11.48 15.80 -15.24
C LYS A 225 10.64 16.56 -14.21
N GLU A 226 11.28 17.26 -13.27
CA GLU A 226 10.61 17.99 -12.19
C GLU A 226 9.54 17.14 -11.45
N LEU A 227 9.92 15.87 -11.11
CA LEU A 227 8.99 14.91 -10.51
C LEU A 227 8.60 15.27 -9.07
N HIS A 228 7.39 14.91 -8.69
CA HIS A 228 6.94 14.92 -7.30
C HIS A 228 7.12 13.53 -6.65
N VAL A 229 7.60 13.48 -5.41
CA VAL A 229 7.76 12.23 -4.65
C VAL A 229 7.07 12.38 -3.29
N ILE A 230 6.11 11.50 -3.03
CA ILE A 230 5.28 11.51 -1.83
C ILE A 230 5.48 10.20 -1.06
N GLY A 231 5.86 10.28 0.21
CA GLY A 231 5.85 9.13 1.11
C GLY A 231 4.44 8.89 1.68
N SER A 232 3.94 7.67 1.57
CA SER A 232 2.67 7.25 2.17
C SER A 232 2.93 6.30 3.33
N ASN A 233 2.57 6.70 4.55
CA ASN A 233 2.75 5.88 5.74
C ASN A 233 1.42 5.63 6.44
N ALA A 234 0.95 4.41 6.37
CA ALA A 234 -0.26 3.89 7.00
C ALA A 234 -1.54 4.70 6.69
N PHE A 235 -2.33 5.05 7.69
CA PHE A 235 -3.65 5.66 7.54
C PHE A 235 -4.07 6.41 8.82
N GLY A 236 -5.17 7.14 8.72
CA GLY A 236 -5.80 7.85 9.84
C GLY A 236 -7.27 8.13 9.55
N ILE A 237 -7.71 9.35 9.86
CA ILE A 237 -8.98 9.88 9.39
C ILE A 237 -8.72 10.45 8.00
N GLU A 238 -9.43 9.92 7.00
CA GLU A 238 -9.30 10.27 5.59
C GLU A 238 -10.58 10.98 5.11
N ASP A 239 -10.48 11.72 4.03
CA ASP A 239 -11.62 12.33 3.34
C ASP A 239 -11.82 11.63 1.99
N VAL A 240 -12.99 11.03 1.81
CA VAL A 240 -13.38 10.43 0.54
C VAL A 240 -14.68 11.05 0.07
N GLY A 241 -14.62 11.85 -0.98
CA GLY A 241 -15.80 12.49 -1.55
C GLY A 241 -16.52 13.47 -0.60
N GLY A 242 -15.79 14.10 0.32
CA GLY A 242 -16.33 15.02 1.33
C GLY A 242 -16.79 14.35 2.62
N LEU A 243 -16.77 13.02 2.70
CA LEU A 243 -17.02 12.27 3.93
C LEU A 243 -15.69 12.04 4.66
N ARG A 244 -15.59 12.56 5.88
CA ARG A 244 -14.38 12.49 6.69
C ARG A 244 -14.57 11.52 7.87
N GLN A 245 -13.96 10.34 7.78
CA GLN A 245 -14.01 9.29 8.81
C GLN A 245 -12.72 8.47 8.84
N HIS A 246 -12.61 7.54 9.80
CA HIS A 246 -11.45 6.64 9.86
C HIS A 246 -11.36 5.76 8.62
N ALA A 247 -10.14 5.44 8.17
CA ALA A 247 -9.95 4.64 6.95
C ALA A 247 -10.59 3.25 7.04
N PHE A 248 -10.72 2.66 8.23
CA PHE A 248 -11.45 1.40 8.44
C PHE A 248 -12.96 1.55 8.17
N ASP A 249 -13.56 2.65 8.61
CA ASP A 249 -14.99 2.91 8.40
C ASP A 249 -15.25 3.09 6.89
N HIS A 250 -14.39 3.83 6.18
CA HIS A 250 -14.45 3.91 4.72
C HIS A 250 -14.36 2.52 4.06
N TYR A 251 -13.42 1.70 4.53
CA TYR A 251 -13.25 0.36 3.97
C TYR A 251 -14.50 -0.51 4.18
N PHE A 252 -15.11 -0.50 5.38
CA PHE A 252 -16.33 -1.24 5.64
C PHE A 252 -17.52 -0.73 4.81
N ASP A 253 -17.63 0.59 4.64
CA ASP A 253 -18.63 1.18 3.73
C ASP A 253 -18.43 0.71 2.26
N PHE A 254 -17.18 0.55 1.84
CA PHE A 254 -16.87 0.04 0.49
C PHE A 254 -17.22 -1.44 0.36
N VAL A 255 -16.94 -2.26 1.38
CA VAL A 255 -17.33 -3.68 1.42
C VAL A 255 -18.84 -3.81 1.35
N ALA A 256 -19.60 -3.04 2.13
CA ALA A 256 -21.05 -3.01 2.07
C ALA A 256 -21.61 -2.61 0.69
N ARG A 257 -20.84 -1.86 -0.09
CA ARG A 257 -21.15 -1.45 -1.45
C ARG A 257 -20.58 -2.37 -2.54
N GLY A 258 -19.98 -3.51 -2.16
CA GLY A 258 -19.55 -4.56 -3.06
C GLY A 258 -18.04 -4.59 -3.37
N LEU A 259 -17.20 -3.85 -2.65
CA LEU A 259 -15.75 -4.05 -2.73
C LEU A 259 -15.40 -5.43 -2.15
N ASP A 260 -14.79 -6.29 -2.96
CA ASP A 260 -14.27 -7.58 -2.52
C ASP A 260 -12.76 -7.66 -2.73
N LEU A 261 -12.01 -7.73 -1.63
CA LEU A 261 -10.57 -7.95 -1.60
C LEU A 261 -10.19 -9.36 -1.12
N THR A 262 -11.17 -10.19 -0.77
CA THR A 262 -10.94 -11.53 -0.19
C THR A 262 -10.13 -12.48 -1.10
N PRO A 263 -10.15 -12.37 -2.45
CA PRO A 263 -9.27 -13.17 -3.29
C PRO A 263 -7.77 -13.02 -3.00
N MET A 264 -7.37 -11.93 -2.29
CA MET A 264 -5.99 -11.74 -1.85
C MET A 264 -5.57 -12.70 -0.73
N ILE A 265 -6.50 -13.35 -0.04
CA ILE A 265 -6.21 -14.32 1.04
C ILE A 265 -5.85 -15.65 0.39
N THR A 266 -4.56 -15.89 0.24
CA THR A 266 -4.05 -17.04 -0.51
C THR A 266 -3.70 -18.24 0.36
N HIS A 267 -3.42 -18.02 1.65
CA HIS A 267 -2.99 -19.09 2.56
C HIS A 267 -3.53 -18.85 3.96
N ARG A 268 -3.87 -19.96 4.64
CA ARG A 268 -4.34 -19.97 6.03
C ARG A 268 -3.57 -21.03 6.82
N PHE A 269 -3.21 -20.72 8.03
CA PHE A 269 -2.53 -21.61 8.94
C PHE A 269 -3.11 -21.47 10.34
N PRO A 270 -3.25 -22.55 11.10
CA PRO A 270 -3.47 -22.48 12.54
C PRO A 270 -2.36 -21.66 13.22
N LEU A 271 -2.71 -21.00 14.32
CA LEU A 271 -1.78 -20.10 15.04
C LEU A 271 -0.49 -20.84 15.48
N ASP A 272 -0.58 -22.09 15.89
CA ASP A 272 0.56 -22.92 16.28
C ASP A 272 1.49 -23.27 15.10
N GLU A 273 1.01 -23.20 13.86
CA GLU A 273 1.79 -23.36 12.64
C GLU A 273 2.44 -22.05 12.13
N TRP A 274 2.54 -21.02 12.95
CA TRP A 274 3.06 -19.69 12.57
C TRP A 274 4.41 -19.76 11.83
N LYS A 275 5.28 -20.73 12.16
CA LYS A 275 6.56 -20.91 11.46
C LYS A 275 6.38 -21.27 9.98
N ARG A 276 5.38 -22.09 9.67
CA ARG A 276 5.03 -22.45 8.28
C ARG A 276 4.48 -21.22 7.54
N ALA A 277 3.61 -20.42 8.20
CA ALA A 277 3.10 -19.19 7.65
C ALA A 277 4.23 -18.22 7.29
N VAL A 278 5.17 -17.96 8.21
CA VAL A 278 6.34 -17.09 7.98
C VAL A 278 7.20 -17.62 6.82
N MET A 279 7.46 -18.95 6.77
CA MET A 279 8.24 -19.55 5.67
C MET A 279 7.52 -19.45 4.32
N THR A 280 6.19 -19.51 4.31
CA THR A 280 5.37 -19.34 3.12
C THR A 280 5.51 -17.91 2.57
N ILE A 281 5.44 -16.90 3.45
CA ILE A 281 5.67 -15.50 3.08
C ILE A 281 7.11 -15.27 2.59
N ALA A 282 8.10 -15.81 3.30
CA ALA A 282 9.51 -15.69 2.92
C ALA A 282 9.78 -16.28 1.52
N ARG A 283 9.06 -17.32 1.16
CA ARG A 283 9.14 -18.02 -0.13
C ARG A 283 8.06 -17.59 -1.13
N ARG A 284 7.44 -16.42 -0.94
CA ARG A 284 6.30 -15.95 -1.75
C ARG A 284 6.49 -15.99 -3.27
N ARG A 285 7.73 -15.96 -3.74
CA ARG A 285 8.04 -16.16 -5.18
C ARG A 285 7.70 -17.56 -5.69
N ARG A 286 7.75 -18.57 -4.82
CA ARG A 286 7.46 -19.97 -5.14
C ARG A 286 6.07 -20.39 -4.72
N THR A 287 5.56 -19.83 -3.62
CA THR A 287 4.26 -20.18 -3.05
C THR A 287 3.11 -19.37 -3.65
N GLY A 288 3.40 -18.26 -4.32
CA GLY A 288 2.37 -17.33 -4.77
C GLY A 288 1.72 -16.52 -3.64
N ALA A 289 2.21 -16.62 -2.40
CA ALA A 289 1.57 -16.00 -1.25
C ALA A 289 1.41 -14.48 -1.41
N VAL A 290 0.20 -14.00 -1.15
CA VAL A 290 -0.17 -12.58 -1.06
C VAL A 290 -0.53 -12.25 0.38
N LYS A 291 -1.72 -12.59 0.85
CA LYS A 291 -2.13 -12.47 2.26
C LYS A 291 -2.14 -13.86 2.89
N VAL A 292 -1.44 -13.99 4.00
CA VAL A 292 -1.37 -15.22 4.78
C VAL A 292 -2.03 -14.96 6.12
N LEU A 293 -3.00 -15.77 6.51
CA LEU A 293 -3.70 -15.67 7.78
C LEU A 293 -3.17 -16.68 8.78
N LEU A 294 -3.15 -16.29 10.04
CA LEU A 294 -3.05 -17.16 11.21
C LEU A 294 -4.42 -17.17 11.90
N GLU A 295 -4.96 -18.36 12.12
CA GLU A 295 -6.25 -18.57 12.74
C GLU A 295 -6.04 -19.16 14.14
N PRO A 296 -6.69 -18.63 15.19
CA PRO A 296 -6.59 -19.11 16.57
C PRO A 296 -7.02 -20.56 16.74
#